data_ae540b6ee6d4b8a260c771412080e97e
#
_entry.id   ae540b6ee6d4b8a260c771412080e97e
#
_cell.length_a   1.000
_cell.length_b   1.000
_cell.length_c   1.000
_cell.angle_alpha   90.00
_cell.angle_beta   90.00
_cell.angle_gamma   90.00
#
_symmetry.space_group_name_H-M   'P 1'
#
loop_
_entity.id
_entity.type
_entity.pdbx_description
1 polymer ?
#
loop_
_entity_poly.entity_id
_entity_poly.type
_entity_poly.pdbx_seq_one_letter_code
_entity_poly.pdbx_strand_id
1 'polypeptide(L)'
;KTRLEEVNKGLTKELAMREAKRCLDCAKPSCVEGCPVNINIPSFIKNIERGEILNAAKVLKETSALPAVCGRVCPQEKQCESRCIHLKMNEPAVAIGYLERFAADYERESGCMALPDVDPANGIKVAVVGSGPAGLSFAGDMVKRGFDVYVFEALHEIGGVLKYGIPEFRLPNKIVDVEIDNLRKMGVHFQTDVIVGKTISIAELQSKGFKGIFVGSGAGLPNFMGIPGENFINVMSSNEYLTRVNLMDAANPETDTPINIGKKVIVVGGGNTAMDSCRTAKRLGADVTLVYRRSEKEMPARLEEVKHAKEEGIRFLTLHNPKEYTADEAGRVNGVILDVMALGEPDSSGRRRPETTGETVKLECDQVVVAVGVSPNPLVPKSIEGLELGRKNTIVVDEQMRSSRPEIYAGGDIVRGGATVILAMGDGRRAAANMAGQLLS
;
A
#
# COMPACT_ATOMS: atom_id res chain seq x y z
N LYS A 1 11.17 16.36 -16.84
CA LYS A 1 11.34 16.36 -15.36
C LYS A 1 10.00 16.39 -14.60
N THR A 2 8.98 17.12 -15.08
CA THR A 2 7.70 17.29 -14.37
C THR A 2 6.74 16.08 -14.43
N ARG A 3 6.98 15.11 -15.31
CA ARG A 3 6.07 13.96 -15.54
C ARG A 3 5.86 13.05 -14.34
N LEU A 4 6.83 12.99 -13.43
CA LEU A 4 6.80 12.15 -12.22
C LEU A 4 6.51 12.95 -10.94
N GLU A 5 6.28 14.25 -11.03
CA GLU A 5 5.91 15.06 -9.87
C GLU A 5 4.53 14.70 -9.32
N GLU A 6 4.36 14.89 -8.00
CA GLU A 6 3.10 14.64 -7.32
C GLU A 6 1.94 15.41 -7.96
N VAL A 7 0.91 14.69 -8.40
CA VAL A 7 -0.24 15.24 -9.13
C VAL A 7 -1.17 16.01 -8.20
N ASN A 8 -1.57 15.37 -7.10
CA ASN A 8 -2.45 15.99 -6.12
C ASN A 8 -1.66 17.04 -5.32
N LYS A 9 -2.08 18.29 -5.36
CA LYS A 9 -1.38 19.40 -4.68
C LYS A 9 -1.85 19.66 -3.25
N GLY A 10 -2.84 18.90 -2.77
CA GLY A 10 -3.38 19.08 -1.41
C GLY A 10 -4.21 20.36 -1.24
N LEU A 11 -4.30 20.84 0.00
CA LEU A 11 -5.04 22.05 0.37
C LEU A 11 -4.08 23.16 0.79
N THR A 12 -4.43 24.41 0.45
CA THR A 12 -3.82 25.58 1.09
C THR A 12 -4.32 25.70 2.53
N LYS A 13 -3.65 26.50 3.36
CA LYS A 13 -4.06 26.73 4.75
C LYS A 13 -5.51 27.26 4.83
N GLU A 14 -5.86 28.19 3.98
CA GLU A 14 -7.21 28.79 3.93
C GLU A 14 -8.26 27.76 3.55
N LEU A 15 -7.96 26.93 2.55
CA LEU A 15 -8.86 25.86 2.11
C LEU A 15 -9.00 24.77 3.20
N ALA A 16 -7.92 24.39 3.84
CA ALA A 16 -7.93 23.41 4.92
C ALA A 16 -8.74 23.90 6.13
N MET A 17 -8.54 25.14 6.57
CA MET A 17 -9.31 25.72 7.67
C MET A 17 -10.80 25.86 7.30
N ARG A 18 -11.12 26.19 6.06
CA ARG A 18 -12.51 26.25 5.57
C ARG A 18 -13.16 24.87 5.56
N GLU A 19 -12.46 23.85 5.07
CA GLU A 19 -12.95 22.47 5.06
C GLU A 19 -13.09 21.92 6.48
N ALA A 20 -12.16 22.22 7.37
CA ALA A 20 -12.19 21.80 8.79
C ALA A 20 -13.43 22.33 9.54
N LYS A 21 -13.92 23.52 9.19
CA LYS A 21 -15.17 24.10 9.78
C LYS A 21 -16.40 23.25 9.51
N ARG A 22 -16.39 22.43 8.47
CA ARG A 22 -17.51 21.53 8.16
C ARG A 22 -17.64 20.38 9.17
N CYS A 23 -16.57 20.04 9.89
CA CYS A 23 -16.60 18.97 10.89
C CYS A 23 -17.49 19.37 12.08
N LEU A 24 -18.51 18.58 12.36
CA LEU A 24 -19.49 18.83 13.43
C LEU A 24 -19.01 18.39 14.82
N ASP A 25 -17.80 17.87 14.97
CA ASP A 25 -17.25 17.38 16.24
C ASP A 25 -18.21 16.42 16.95
N CYS A 26 -18.63 15.37 16.26
CA CYS A 26 -19.66 14.46 16.72
C CYS A 26 -19.28 13.79 18.05
N ALA A 27 -20.20 13.73 19.00
CA ALA A 27 -20.00 13.05 20.30
C ALA A 27 -19.71 11.53 20.15
N LYS A 28 -20.20 10.90 19.07
CA LYS A 28 -19.89 9.52 18.68
C LYS A 28 -19.41 9.54 17.24
N PRO A 29 -18.10 9.77 17.01
CA PRO A 29 -17.57 9.98 15.69
C PRO A 29 -17.36 8.64 14.94
N SER A 30 -18.35 8.22 14.17
CA SER A 30 -18.27 6.99 13.38
C SER A 30 -17.13 6.97 12.34
N CYS A 31 -16.62 8.14 11.96
CA CYS A 31 -15.42 8.25 11.14
C CYS A 31 -14.17 7.67 11.82
N VAL A 32 -14.06 7.79 13.16
CA VAL A 32 -12.97 7.17 13.95
C VAL A 32 -13.03 5.65 13.87
N GLU A 33 -14.23 5.06 14.02
CA GLU A 33 -14.44 3.61 13.86
C GLU A 33 -14.14 3.14 12.43
N GLY A 34 -14.24 4.04 11.44
CA GLY A 34 -13.88 3.79 10.04
C GLY A 34 -12.38 3.81 9.78
N CYS A 35 -11.56 4.28 10.72
CA CYS A 35 -10.11 4.35 10.61
C CYS A 35 -9.46 3.12 11.26
N PRO A 36 -8.74 2.26 10.50
CA PRO A 36 -8.10 1.06 11.04
C PRO A 36 -7.05 1.31 12.15
N VAL A 37 -6.53 2.53 12.26
CA VAL A 37 -5.59 2.93 13.33
C VAL A 37 -6.23 3.86 14.36
N ASN A 38 -7.55 4.07 14.29
CA ASN A 38 -8.35 4.83 15.27
C ASN A 38 -7.82 6.26 15.52
N ILE A 39 -7.47 7.00 14.46
CA ILE A 39 -7.10 8.42 14.57
C ILE A 39 -8.25 9.19 15.22
N ASN A 40 -7.95 10.04 16.19
CA ASN A 40 -8.94 10.98 16.76
C ASN A 40 -9.26 12.09 15.73
N ILE A 41 -10.10 11.72 14.74
CA ILE A 41 -10.40 12.55 13.58
C ILE A 41 -11.02 13.90 13.97
N PRO A 42 -12.05 13.98 14.85
CA PRO A 42 -12.57 15.28 15.26
C PRO A 42 -11.51 16.17 15.89
N SER A 43 -10.67 15.63 16.76
CA SER A 43 -9.64 16.40 17.46
C SER A 43 -8.64 17.04 16.50
N PHE A 44 -8.05 16.27 15.55
CA PHE A 44 -7.10 16.87 14.63
C PHE A 44 -7.75 17.90 13.70
N ILE A 45 -9.00 17.67 13.25
CA ILE A 45 -9.72 18.60 12.38
C ILE A 45 -10.05 19.89 13.13
N LYS A 46 -10.47 19.82 14.39
CA LYS A 46 -10.75 21.01 15.19
C LYS A 46 -9.49 21.82 15.51
N ASN A 47 -8.34 21.20 15.65
CA ASN A 47 -7.06 21.91 15.72
C ASN A 47 -6.75 22.66 14.39
N ILE A 48 -7.02 22.05 13.23
CA ILE A 48 -6.87 22.75 11.94
C ILE A 48 -7.83 23.95 11.85
N GLU A 49 -9.09 23.79 12.25
CA GLU A 49 -10.07 24.86 12.25
C GLU A 49 -9.62 26.08 13.06
N ARG A 50 -8.98 25.84 14.23
CA ARG A 50 -8.45 26.91 15.11
C ARG A 50 -7.13 27.50 14.61
N GLY A 51 -6.53 26.95 13.55
CA GLY A 51 -5.21 27.36 13.08
C GLY A 51 -4.03 26.74 13.83
N GLU A 52 -4.30 25.79 14.73
CA GLU A 52 -3.31 25.08 15.55
C GLU A 52 -2.78 23.83 14.82
N ILE A 53 -2.16 24.04 13.64
CA ILE A 53 -1.86 22.96 12.70
C ILE A 53 -0.83 21.96 13.28
N LEU A 54 0.15 22.44 14.05
CA LEU A 54 1.15 21.56 14.69
C LEU A 54 0.51 20.66 15.75
N ASN A 55 -0.51 21.15 16.47
CA ASN A 55 -1.28 20.31 17.40
C ASN A 55 -2.09 19.25 16.63
N ALA A 56 -2.65 19.58 15.46
CA ALA A 56 -3.30 18.61 14.60
C ALA A 56 -2.35 17.48 14.20
N ALA A 57 -1.13 17.81 13.76
CA ALA A 57 -0.10 16.83 13.41
C ALA A 57 0.30 15.95 14.61
N LYS A 58 0.37 16.53 15.82
CA LYS A 58 0.63 15.78 17.05
C LYS A 58 -0.47 14.74 17.32
N VAL A 59 -1.74 15.11 17.20
CA VAL A 59 -2.90 14.20 17.36
C VAL A 59 -2.83 13.04 16.36
N LEU A 60 -2.48 13.31 15.10
CA LEU A 60 -2.32 12.27 14.07
C LEU A 60 -1.26 11.23 14.50
N LYS A 61 -0.13 11.69 15.01
CA LYS A 61 1.01 10.83 15.41
C LYS A 61 0.79 10.03 16.69
N GLU A 62 -0.25 10.32 17.47
CA GLU A 62 -0.61 9.49 18.63
C GLU A 62 -0.92 8.05 18.21
N THR A 63 -1.58 7.87 17.06
CA THR A 63 -2.02 6.56 16.60
C THR A 63 -1.54 6.19 15.20
N SER A 64 -1.02 7.11 14.39
CA SER A 64 -0.47 6.84 13.07
C SER A 64 1.04 7.06 13.05
N ALA A 65 1.79 6.04 12.60
CA ALA A 65 3.22 6.17 12.38
C ALA A 65 3.56 6.85 11.03
N LEU A 66 2.59 6.93 10.11
CA LEU A 66 2.80 7.37 8.72
C LEU A 66 1.68 8.34 8.25
N PRO A 67 1.40 9.44 8.95
CA PRO A 67 0.26 10.30 8.62
C PRO A 67 0.38 10.95 7.23
N ALA A 68 1.57 11.38 6.82
CA ALA A 68 1.79 11.98 5.50
C ALA A 68 1.56 10.98 4.34
N VAL A 69 1.82 9.70 4.58
CA VAL A 69 1.51 8.60 3.65
C VAL A 69 0.00 8.34 3.62
N CYS A 70 -0.62 8.18 4.79
CA CYS A 70 -2.04 7.85 4.90
C CYS A 70 -2.94 8.91 4.24
N GLY A 71 -2.66 10.19 4.45
CA GLY A 71 -3.39 11.28 3.84
C GLY A 71 -3.35 11.27 2.30
N ARG A 72 -2.34 10.59 1.70
CA ARG A 72 -2.19 10.46 0.23
C ARG A 72 -2.81 9.19 -0.34
N VAL A 73 -2.69 8.06 0.36
CA VAL A 73 -2.95 6.74 -0.26
C VAL A 73 -4.11 5.95 0.34
N CYS A 74 -4.65 6.35 1.49
CA CYS A 74 -5.83 5.70 2.06
C CYS A 74 -7.04 5.80 1.13
N PRO A 75 -7.86 4.76 0.99
CA PRO A 75 -9.16 4.83 0.31
C PRO A 75 -10.20 5.40 1.27
N GLN A 76 -10.08 6.70 1.61
CA GLN A 76 -10.91 7.37 2.61
C GLN A 76 -12.40 7.28 2.29
N GLU A 77 -12.73 7.31 0.99
CA GLU A 77 -14.09 7.15 0.47
C GLU A 77 -14.75 5.79 0.81
N LYS A 78 -13.94 4.80 1.22
CA LYS A 78 -14.39 3.46 1.66
C LYS A 78 -14.18 3.23 3.16
N GLN A 79 -13.58 4.18 3.88
CA GLN A 79 -13.17 4.09 5.27
C GLN A 79 -13.76 5.23 6.12
N CYS A 80 -12.92 6.16 6.61
CA CYS A 80 -13.35 7.24 7.49
C CYS A 80 -14.39 8.16 6.85
N GLU A 81 -14.19 8.60 5.62
CA GLU A 81 -15.12 9.51 4.92
C GLU A 81 -16.45 8.84 4.62
N SER A 82 -16.47 7.51 4.30
CA SER A 82 -17.72 6.77 4.09
C SER A 82 -18.62 6.71 5.33
N ARG A 83 -18.09 7.02 6.49
CA ARG A 83 -18.82 7.04 7.76
C ARG A 83 -19.10 8.46 8.28
N CYS A 84 -18.79 9.50 7.50
CA CYS A 84 -19.04 10.86 7.89
C CYS A 84 -20.55 11.13 7.99
N ILE A 85 -20.98 11.83 9.05
CA ILE A 85 -22.39 12.16 9.30
C ILE A 85 -23.01 13.00 8.18
N HIS A 86 -22.22 13.83 7.47
CA HIS A 86 -22.67 14.63 6.34
C HIS A 86 -23.33 13.79 5.24
N LEU A 87 -22.85 12.55 5.03
CA LEU A 87 -23.48 11.65 4.04
C LEU A 87 -24.93 11.32 4.37
N LYS A 88 -25.29 11.27 5.67
CA LYS A 88 -26.69 11.08 6.11
C LYS A 88 -27.56 12.33 5.92
N MET A 89 -26.93 13.48 5.71
CA MET A 89 -27.59 14.74 5.40
C MET A 89 -27.62 15.03 3.87
N ASN A 90 -27.22 14.04 3.05
CA ASN A 90 -27.05 14.17 1.60
C ASN A 90 -26.04 15.25 1.21
N GLU A 91 -25.02 15.46 2.04
CA GLU A 91 -23.91 16.36 1.79
C GLU A 91 -22.60 15.57 1.58
N PRO A 92 -21.64 16.12 0.84
CA PRO A 92 -20.31 15.49 0.73
C PRO A 92 -19.67 15.33 2.11
N ALA A 93 -19.00 14.18 2.33
CA ALA A 93 -18.20 13.97 3.53
C ALA A 93 -17.15 15.09 3.72
N VAL A 94 -16.73 15.31 4.95
CA VAL A 94 -15.53 16.13 5.21
C VAL A 94 -14.34 15.44 4.59
N ALA A 95 -13.48 16.20 3.89
CA ALA A 95 -12.30 15.68 3.19
C ALA A 95 -11.17 15.33 4.18
N ILE A 96 -11.40 14.27 4.97
CA ILE A 96 -10.56 13.87 6.10
C ILE A 96 -9.13 13.57 5.64
N GLY A 97 -8.97 12.82 4.55
CA GLY A 97 -7.65 12.49 4.02
C GLY A 97 -6.86 13.70 3.55
N TYR A 98 -7.50 14.67 2.92
CA TYR A 98 -6.86 15.94 2.52
C TYR A 98 -6.43 16.77 3.73
N LEU A 99 -7.23 16.77 4.80
CA LEU A 99 -6.89 17.47 6.06
C LEU A 99 -5.75 16.77 6.80
N GLU A 100 -5.74 15.43 6.84
CA GLU A 100 -4.63 14.63 7.38
C GLU A 100 -3.33 14.94 6.64
N ARG A 101 -3.35 14.89 5.31
CA ARG A 101 -2.22 15.25 4.47
C ARG A 101 -1.75 16.68 4.75
N PHE A 102 -2.68 17.63 4.79
CA PHE A 102 -2.36 19.04 5.03
C PHE A 102 -1.62 19.24 6.36
N ALA A 103 -2.10 18.62 7.45
CA ALA A 103 -1.47 18.78 8.76
C ALA A 103 -0.04 18.19 8.78
N ALA A 104 0.14 16.99 8.19
CA ALA A 104 1.44 16.35 8.10
C ALA A 104 2.43 17.11 7.20
N ASP A 105 1.98 17.62 6.05
CA ASP A 105 2.80 18.42 5.14
C ASP A 105 3.17 19.77 5.76
N TYR A 106 2.25 20.44 6.43
CA TYR A 106 2.50 21.71 7.12
C TYR A 106 3.57 21.54 8.21
N GLU A 107 3.49 20.50 9.03
CA GLU A 107 4.50 20.22 10.06
C GLU A 107 5.88 20.01 9.43
N ARG A 108 5.98 19.18 8.38
CA ARG A 108 7.23 18.94 7.66
C ARG A 108 7.82 20.23 7.09
N GLU A 109 7.00 21.05 6.43
CA GLU A 109 7.42 22.28 5.74
C GLU A 109 7.77 23.40 6.70
N SER A 110 7.16 23.44 7.89
CA SER A 110 7.46 24.40 8.93
C SER A 110 8.83 24.18 9.61
N GLY A 111 9.43 23.00 9.44
CA GLY A 111 10.63 22.59 10.15
C GLY A 111 10.43 22.32 11.65
N CYS A 112 9.18 22.38 12.13
CA CYS A 112 8.81 22.18 13.55
C CYS A 112 8.34 20.74 13.81
N MET A 113 9.05 19.77 13.25
CA MET A 113 8.71 18.35 13.41
C MET A 113 8.86 17.90 14.85
N ALA A 114 7.76 17.58 15.52
CA ALA A 114 7.77 17.01 16.86
C ALA A 114 7.67 15.48 16.79
N LEU A 115 8.59 14.78 17.46
CA LEU A 115 8.50 13.34 17.62
C LEU A 115 7.54 12.99 18.76
N PRO A 116 6.83 11.85 18.66
CA PRO A 116 6.11 11.32 19.81
C PRO A 116 7.02 11.02 20.99
N ASP A 117 6.47 11.11 22.20
CA ASP A 117 7.18 10.72 23.42
C ASP A 117 7.52 9.21 23.37
N VAL A 118 8.68 8.86 23.93
CA VAL A 118 9.16 7.49 24.04
C VAL A 118 9.35 7.16 25.51
N ASP A 119 8.74 6.07 25.97
CA ASP A 119 8.91 5.58 27.34
C ASP A 119 10.38 5.17 27.62
N PRO A 120 10.81 5.16 28.87
CA PRO A 120 12.14 4.69 29.25
C PRO A 120 12.41 3.26 28.69
N ALA A 121 13.66 3.02 28.26
CA ALA A 121 14.06 1.74 27.72
C ALA A 121 13.80 0.58 28.72
N ASN A 122 13.07 -0.44 28.29
CA ASN A 122 12.77 -1.63 29.08
C ASN A 122 13.79 -2.78 28.88
N GLY A 123 14.74 -2.64 27.96
CA GLY A 123 15.79 -3.60 27.68
C GLY A 123 15.35 -4.83 26.87
N ILE A 124 14.10 -4.87 26.40
CA ILE A 124 13.56 -5.99 25.64
C ILE A 124 13.72 -5.74 24.14
N LYS A 125 14.40 -6.67 23.46
CA LYS A 125 14.60 -6.63 22.00
C LYS A 125 13.46 -7.31 21.27
N VAL A 126 12.96 -6.63 20.21
CA VAL A 126 11.98 -7.18 19.30
C VAL A 126 12.43 -7.04 17.86
N ALA A 127 12.16 -8.06 17.04
CA ALA A 127 12.50 -8.09 15.63
C ALA A 127 11.27 -7.88 14.78
N VAL A 128 11.41 -7.11 13.70
CA VAL A 128 10.39 -6.87 12.69
C VAL A 128 10.92 -7.37 11.35
N VAL A 129 10.20 -8.28 10.71
CA VAL A 129 10.56 -8.86 9.42
C VAL A 129 9.74 -8.17 8.32
N GLY A 130 10.39 -7.28 7.58
CA GLY A 130 9.78 -6.45 6.54
C GLY A 130 9.48 -5.04 7.00
N SER A 131 9.87 -4.06 6.20
CA SER A 131 9.74 -2.63 6.45
C SER A 131 8.55 -1.99 5.72
N GLY A 132 7.57 -2.78 5.31
CA GLY A 132 6.32 -2.27 4.75
C GLY A 132 5.44 -1.60 5.82
N PRO A 133 4.25 -1.10 5.44
CA PRO A 133 3.38 -0.35 6.35
C PRO A 133 3.06 -1.06 7.68
N ALA A 134 2.86 -2.39 7.66
CA ALA A 134 2.62 -3.16 8.88
C ALA A 134 3.82 -3.14 9.82
N GLY A 135 5.02 -3.39 9.27
CA GLY A 135 6.27 -3.40 10.03
C GLY A 135 6.61 -2.02 10.60
N LEU A 136 6.48 -0.96 9.80
CA LEU A 136 6.73 0.42 10.25
C LEU A 136 5.76 0.86 11.36
N SER A 137 4.47 0.49 11.22
CA SER A 137 3.47 0.80 12.24
C SER A 137 3.70 0.03 13.55
N PHE A 138 4.03 -1.25 13.45
CA PHE A 138 4.43 -2.06 14.60
C PHE A 138 5.66 -1.48 15.30
N ALA A 139 6.71 -1.17 14.52
CA ALA A 139 7.96 -0.61 15.05
C ALA A 139 7.74 0.73 15.76
N GLY A 140 6.92 1.62 15.19
CA GLY A 140 6.56 2.90 15.77
C GLY A 140 5.83 2.76 17.12
N ASP A 141 4.90 1.81 17.22
CA ASP A 141 4.16 1.60 18.46
C ASP A 141 5.00 0.88 19.53
N MET A 142 5.94 0.00 19.14
CA MET A 142 6.83 -0.68 20.09
C MET A 142 7.91 0.25 20.63
N VAL A 143 8.53 1.07 19.77
CA VAL A 143 9.57 2.02 20.23
C VAL A 143 9.01 3.05 21.20
N LYS A 144 7.77 3.53 20.99
CA LYS A 144 7.08 4.42 21.95
C LYS A 144 6.99 3.80 23.34
N ARG A 145 6.88 2.47 23.46
CA ARG A 145 6.78 1.72 24.71
C ARG A 145 8.16 1.30 25.29
N GLY A 146 9.23 1.89 24.80
CA GLY A 146 10.59 1.67 25.31
C GLY A 146 11.25 0.34 24.89
N PHE A 147 10.70 -0.38 23.90
CA PHE A 147 11.32 -1.58 23.35
C PHE A 147 12.51 -1.22 22.44
N ASP A 148 13.52 -2.10 22.42
CA ASP A 148 14.65 -2.02 21.47
C ASP A 148 14.26 -2.72 20.16
N VAL A 149 13.94 -1.94 19.12
CA VAL A 149 13.26 -2.41 17.91
C VAL A 149 14.21 -2.49 16.73
N TYR A 150 14.31 -3.66 16.11
CA TYR A 150 15.12 -3.91 14.92
C TYR A 150 14.24 -4.34 13.74
N VAL A 151 14.28 -3.60 12.65
CA VAL A 151 13.57 -3.89 11.41
C VAL A 151 14.54 -4.46 10.38
N PHE A 152 14.29 -5.67 9.92
CA PHE A 152 15.05 -6.37 8.90
C PHE A 152 14.30 -6.30 7.56
N GLU A 153 14.93 -5.74 6.54
CA GLU A 153 14.38 -5.58 5.21
C GLU A 153 15.19 -6.37 4.19
N ALA A 154 14.50 -7.09 3.32
CA ALA A 154 15.14 -7.88 2.27
C ALA A 154 15.71 -7.04 1.12
N LEU A 155 15.09 -5.89 0.85
CA LEU A 155 15.49 -4.94 -0.19
C LEU A 155 16.55 -3.96 0.34
N HIS A 156 17.15 -3.22 -0.58
CA HIS A 156 18.15 -2.19 -0.27
C HIS A 156 17.54 -0.86 0.24
N GLU A 157 16.22 -0.72 0.19
CA GLU A 157 15.48 0.45 0.64
C GLU A 157 14.39 0.07 1.64
N ILE A 158 14.17 0.95 2.63
CA ILE A 158 13.12 0.81 3.64
C ILE A 158 11.80 1.37 3.11
N GLY A 159 10.68 0.71 3.38
CA GLY A 159 9.34 1.20 3.03
C GLY A 159 8.46 0.16 2.31
N GLY A 160 9.06 -0.91 1.80
CA GLY A 160 8.30 -1.95 1.09
C GLY A 160 7.49 -1.36 -0.07
N VAL A 161 6.21 -1.73 -0.16
CA VAL A 161 5.30 -1.28 -1.24
C VAL A 161 5.17 0.24 -1.35
N LEU A 162 5.43 1.00 -0.29
CA LEU A 162 5.42 2.46 -0.33
C LEU A 162 6.48 3.01 -1.28
N LYS A 163 7.60 2.30 -1.43
CA LYS A 163 8.72 2.69 -2.30
C LYS A 163 8.73 1.93 -3.63
N TYR A 164 8.55 0.61 -3.63
CA TYR A 164 8.63 -0.14 -4.88
C TYR A 164 7.33 -0.14 -5.69
N GLY A 165 6.17 -0.01 -5.02
CA GLY A 165 4.87 -0.23 -5.66
C GLY A 165 4.08 1.03 -5.97
N ILE A 166 4.19 2.08 -5.14
CA ILE A 166 3.42 3.31 -5.31
C ILE A 166 4.26 4.35 -6.04
N PRO A 167 3.81 4.85 -7.22
CA PRO A 167 4.60 5.79 -8.02
C PRO A 167 4.81 7.14 -7.34
N GLU A 168 5.93 7.79 -7.70
CA GLU A 168 6.36 9.11 -7.23
C GLU A 168 5.28 10.18 -7.41
N PHE A 169 4.50 10.13 -8.49
CA PHE A 169 3.42 11.09 -8.76
C PHE A 169 2.19 10.91 -7.84
N ARG A 170 2.11 9.84 -7.07
CA ARG A 170 1.09 9.57 -6.03
C ARG A 170 1.62 9.71 -4.62
N LEU A 171 2.80 9.17 -4.38
CA LEU A 171 3.47 9.17 -3.09
C LEU A 171 4.96 9.43 -3.30
N PRO A 172 5.42 10.68 -3.20
CA PRO A 172 6.84 10.99 -3.35
C PRO A 172 7.71 10.24 -2.34
N ASN A 173 8.79 9.62 -2.80
CA ASN A 173 9.73 8.88 -1.94
C ASN A 173 10.24 9.71 -0.77
N LYS A 174 10.50 11.00 -0.99
CA LYS A 174 10.92 11.94 0.05
C LYS A 174 9.94 12.04 1.23
N ILE A 175 8.64 11.80 1.00
CA ILE A 175 7.64 11.78 2.06
C ILE A 175 7.80 10.53 2.91
N VAL A 176 8.01 9.38 2.27
CA VAL A 176 8.24 8.10 2.95
C VAL A 176 9.54 8.17 3.76
N ASP A 177 10.60 8.76 3.19
CA ASP A 177 11.90 8.92 3.87
C ASP A 177 11.80 9.73 5.16
N VAL A 178 11.03 10.81 5.16
CA VAL A 178 10.80 11.63 6.37
C VAL A 178 10.12 10.83 7.48
N GLU A 179 9.12 10.01 7.15
CA GLU A 179 8.43 9.18 8.13
C GLU A 179 9.36 8.09 8.69
N ILE A 180 10.20 7.47 7.85
CA ILE A 180 11.21 6.50 8.28
C ILE A 180 12.27 7.16 9.16
N ASP A 181 12.74 8.36 8.81
CA ASP A 181 13.72 9.11 9.60
C ASP A 181 13.18 9.51 10.98
N ASN A 182 11.87 9.78 11.08
CA ASN A 182 11.23 10.00 12.38
C ASN A 182 11.32 8.74 13.25
N LEU A 183 11.06 7.55 12.70
CA LEU A 183 11.20 6.30 13.42
C LEU A 183 12.67 6.02 13.83
N ARG A 184 13.65 6.32 12.97
CA ARG A 184 15.08 6.24 13.31
C ARG A 184 15.44 7.15 14.50
N LYS A 185 14.96 8.40 14.46
CA LYS A 185 15.18 9.37 15.54
C LYS A 185 14.52 8.95 16.86
N MET A 186 13.44 8.18 16.82
CA MET A 186 12.80 7.59 17.99
C MET A 186 13.57 6.37 18.53
N GLY A 187 14.55 5.83 17.81
CA GLY A 187 15.38 4.69 18.24
C GLY A 187 15.12 3.38 17.50
N VAL A 188 14.37 3.38 16.41
CA VAL A 188 14.19 2.17 15.58
C VAL A 188 15.45 1.92 14.75
N HIS A 189 15.99 0.70 14.85
CA HIS A 189 17.13 0.24 14.05
C HIS A 189 16.65 -0.42 12.76
N PHE A 190 17.18 0.02 11.62
CA PHE A 190 16.87 -0.55 10.32
C PHE A 190 18.09 -1.25 9.73
N GLN A 191 17.88 -2.43 9.19
CA GLN A 191 18.91 -3.22 8.52
C GLN A 191 18.38 -3.74 7.19
N THR A 192 18.92 -3.21 6.08
CA THR A 192 18.60 -3.62 4.71
C THR A 192 19.42 -4.83 4.29
N ASP A 193 19.07 -5.42 3.15
CA ASP A 193 19.75 -6.54 2.51
C ASP A 193 19.81 -7.80 3.40
N VAL A 194 18.81 -7.95 4.29
CA VAL A 194 18.67 -9.10 5.20
C VAL A 194 17.41 -9.89 4.88
N ILE A 195 17.60 -11.06 4.33
CA ILE A 195 16.51 -11.99 4.00
C ILE A 195 16.32 -12.96 5.14
N VAL A 196 15.37 -12.66 6.04
CA VAL A 196 15.03 -13.58 7.16
C VAL A 196 14.53 -14.91 6.59
N GLY A 197 15.07 -16.01 7.13
CA GLY A 197 14.87 -17.37 6.62
C GLY A 197 15.93 -17.80 5.60
N LYS A 198 16.88 -16.89 5.23
CA LYS A 198 18.03 -17.18 4.37
C LYS A 198 19.35 -16.66 4.95
N THR A 199 19.47 -15.33 5.12
CA THR A 199 20.69 -14.70 5.66
C THR A 199 20.74 -14.75 7.17
N ILE A 200 19.60 -14.79 7.82
CA ILE A 200 19.43 -15.02 9.26
C ILE A 200 18.15 -15.82 9.50
N SER A 201 18.20 -16.80 10.36
CA SER A 201 17.05 -17.61 10.75
C SER A 201 16.32 -17.02 11.97
N ILE A 202 15.07 -17.45 12.19
CA ILE A 202 14.32 -17.10 13.41
C ILE A 202 15.05 -17.59 14.67
N ALA A 203 15.63 -18.80 14.65
CA ALA A 203 16.39 -19.34 15.76
C ALA A 203 17.63 -18.48 16.09
N GLU A 204 18.33 -17.97 15.08
CA GLU A 204 19.45 -17.06 15.29
C GLU A 204 19.00 -15.70 15.86
N LEU A 205 17.85 -15.16 15.43
CA LEU A 205 17.29 -13.97 16.06
C LEU A 205 17.00 -14.21 17.53
N GLN A 206 16.38 -15.34 17.88
CA GLN A 206 16.12 -15.71 19.29
C GLN A 206 17.42 -15.86 20.10
N SER A 207 18.46 -16.49 19.52
CA SER A 207 19.77 -16.63 20.17
C SER A 207 20.47 -15.29 20.40
N LYS A 208 20.18 -14.28 19.60
CA LYS A 208 20.66 -12.90 19.75
C LYS A 208 19.84 -12.07 20.76
N GLY A 209 18.87 -12.72 21.44
CA GLY A 209 18.11 -12.14 22.54
C GLY A 209 16.79 -11.45 22.13
N PHE A 210 16.35 -11.59 20.89
CA PHE A 210 15.02 -11.11 20.48
C PHE A 210 13.93 -11.95 21.16
N LYS A 211 13.04 -11.29 21.90
CA LYS A 211 11.97 -11.91 22.69
C LYS A 211 10.65 -12.04 21.94
N GLY A 212 10.42 -11.18 20.98
CA GLY A 212 9.25 -11.19 20.11
C GLY A 212 9.63 -10.90 18.67
N ILE A 213 8.89 -11.47 17.74
CA ILE A 213 9.13 -11.32 16.30
C ILE A 213 7.81 -10.98 15.62
N PHE A 214 7.79 -9.88 14.90
CA PHE A 214 6.66 -9.50 14.05
C PHE A 214 6.99 -9.78 12.58
N VAL A 215 6.15 -10.55 11.89
CA VAL A 215 6.29 -10.82 10.45
C VAL A 215 5.33 -9.95 9.65
N GLY A 216 5.87 -8.97 8.96
CA GLY A 216 5.18 -8.05 8.07
C GLY A 216 5.76 -8.08 6.66
N SER A 217 6.16 -9.26 6.16
CA SER A 217 6.87 -9.43 4.88
C SER A 217 6.01 -9.21 3.63
N GLY A 218 4.73 -8.89 3.79
CA GLY A 218 3.85 -8.49 2.71
C GLY A 218 3.47 -9.60 1.72
N ALA A 219 3.02 -9.19 0.53
CA ALA A 219 2.70 -10.06 -0.59
C ALA A 219 3.36 -9.50 -1.85
N GLY A 220 4.49 -10.06 -2.23
CA GLY A 220 5.33 -9.58 -3.33
C GLY A 220 5.42 -10.53 -4.53
N LEU A 221 4.81 -11.74 -4.46
CA LEU A 221 4.77 -12.63 -5.61
C LEU A 221 3.62 -12.26 -6.54
N PRO A 222 3.90 -11.88 -7.80
CA PRO A 222 2.85 -11.55 -8.75
C PRO A 222 2.05 -12.80 -9.13
N ASN A 223 0.75 -12.63 -9.29
CA ASN A 223 -0.10 -13.63 -9.90
C ASN A 223 -0.12 -13.41 -11.41
N PHE A 224 -0.12 -14.52 -12.14
CA PHE A 224 -0.34 -14.58 -13.58
C PHE A 224 -1.68 -15.26 -13.89
N MET A 225 -2.13 -15.15 -15.12
CA MET A 225 -3.44 -15.67 -15.52
C MET A 225 -3.40 -17.14 -15.90
N GLY A 226 -2.22 -17.68 -16.17
CA GLY A 226 -2.03 -19.05 -16.62
C GLY A 226 -2.48 -19.27 -18.08
N ILE A 227 -2.32 -18.25 -18.93
CA ILE A 227 -2.73 -18.27 -20.34
C ILE A 227 -1.52 -18.39 -21.26
N PRO A 228 -1.69 -18.86 -22.52
CA PRO A 228 -0.60 -18.92 -23.47
C PRO A 228 0.06 -17.57 -23.73
N GLY A 229 1.39 -17.56 -23.83
CA GLY A 229 2.18 -16.39 -24.18
C GLY A 229 2.56 -15.47 -23.01
N GLU A 230 2.23 -15.81 -21.77
CA GLU A 230 2.64 -15.00 -20.59
C GLU A 230 4.16 -14.93 -20.38
N ASN A 231 4.91 -15.81 -21.01
CA ASN A 231 6.37 -15.85 -20.98
C ASN A 231 7.03 -15.16 -22.20
N PHE A 232 6.28 -14.51 -23.06
CA PHE A 232 6.86 -13.73 -24.17
C PHE A 232 7.63 -12.51 -23.66
N ILE A 233 8.63 -12.10 -24.43
CA ILE A 233 9.40 -10.88 -24.13
C ILE A 233 8.45 -9.68 -24.12
N ASN A 234 8.57 -8.81 -23.12
CA ASN A 234 7.73 -7.65 -22.84
C ASN A 234 6.34 -7.98 -22.26
N VAL A 235 6.08 -9.21 -21.83
CA VAL A 235 5.01 -9.51 -20.90
C VAL A 235 5.60 -9.58 -19.51
N MET A 236 5.17 -8.70 -18.60
CA MET A 236 5.72 -8.61 -17.26
C MET A 236 4.65 -8.36 -16.22
N SER A 237 4.95 -8.67 -14.98
CA SER A 237 4.07 -8.32 -13.86
C SER A 237 4.14 -6.83 -13.55
N SER A 238 3.06 -6.28 -12.98
CA SER A 238 3.05 -4.91 -12.46
C SER A 238 4.09 -4.72 -11.35
N ASN A 239 4.35 -5.74 -10.52
CA ASN A 239 5.37 -5.66 -9.49
C ASN A 239 6.76 -5.43 -10.09
N GLU A 240 7.12 -6.20 -11.11
CA GLU A 240 8.40 -6.01 -11.82
C GLU A 240 8.46 -4.63 -12.47
N TYR A 241 7.41 -4.26 -13.20
CA TYR A 241 7.35 -2.99 -13.92
C TYR A 241 7.50 -1.79 -12.97
N LEU A 242 6.69 -1.76 -11.89
CA LEU A 242 6.71 -0.66 -10.93
C LEU A 242 7.99 -0.65 -10.08
N THR A 243 8.54 -1.81 -9.70
CA THR A 243 9.81 -1.89 -8.98
C THR A 243 10.95 -1.29 -9.80
N ARG A 244 11.02 -1.59 -11.11
CA ARG A 244 12.04 -1.00 -11.99
C ARG A 244 11.93 0.51 -12.06
N VAL A 245 10.70 1.05 -12.16
CA VAL A 245 10.49 2.49 -12.29
C VAL A 245 10.66 3.21 -10.96
N ASN A 246 10.05 2.71 -9.89
CA ASN A 246 9.96 3.44 -8.61
C ASN A 246 11.18 3.22 -7.70
N LEU A 247 11.63 1.95 -7.57
CA LEU A 247 12.73 1.61 -6.66
C LEU A 247 14.10 1.67 -7.34
N MET A 248 14.16 1.29 -8.62
CA MET A 248 15.40 1.18 -9.38
C MET A 248 15.58 2.37 -10.36
N ASP A 249 14.73 3.38 -10.25
CA ASP A 249 14.77 4.65 -10.99
C ASP A 249 14.93 4.50 -12.53
N ALA A 250 14.29 3.47 -13.10
CA ALA A 250 14.43 3.15 -14.52
C ALA A 250 13.88 4.23 -15.47
N ALA A 251 13.08 5.16 -14.98
CA ALA A 251 12.59 6.31 -15.75
C ALA A 251 13.65 7.42 -15.92
N ASN A 252 14.71 7.39 -15.13
CA ASN A 252 15.82 8.32 -15.19
C ASN A 252 16.84 7.82 -16.20
N PRO A 253 17.14 8.58 -17.27
CA PRO A 253 18.10 8.17 -18.30
C PRO A 253 19.56 8.09 -17.81
N GLU A 254 19.84 8.56 -16.60
CA GLU A 254 21.18 8.50 -15.99
C GLU A 254 21.41 7.19 -15.24
N THR A 255 20.39 6.33 -15.10
CA THR A 255 20.52 5.03 -14.43
C THR A 255 20.70 3.90 -15.46
N ASP A 256 21.41 2.86 -15.04
CA ASP A 256 21.62 1.64 -15.85
C ASP A 256 20.47 0.63 -15.75
N THR A 257 19.40 0.97 -15.05
CA THR A 257 18.25 0.06 -14.90
C THR A 257 17.52 -0.13 -16.22
N PRO A 258 17.49 -1.36 -16.77
CA PRO A 258 16.85 -1.59 -18.04
C PRO A 258 15.33 -1.51 -17.90
N ILE A 259 14.71 -0.70 -18.75
CA ILE A 259 13.27 -0.66 -18.93
C ILE A 259 12.95 -0.69 -20.41
N ASN A 260 11.96 -1.50 -20.78
CA ASN A 260 11.39 -1.43 -22.10
C ASN A 260 10.18 -0.49 -22.07
N ILE A 261 10.26 0.57 -22.84
CA ILE A 261 9.16 1.54 -22.99
C ILE A 261 8.38 1.14 -24.23
N GLY A 262 7.22 0.48 -24.01
CA GLY A 262 6.31 0.14 -25.09
C GLY A 262 5.68 1.39 -25.70
N LYS A 263 5.33 1.31 -26.99
CA LYS A 263 4.55 2.34 -27.67
C LYS A 263 3.05 2.12 -27.47
N LYS A 264 2.59 0.86 -27.55
CA LYS A 264 1.22 0.40 -27.30
C LYS A 264 1.24 -0.57 -26.12
N VAL A 265 0.90 -0.06 -24.94
CA VAL A 265 0.95 -0.85 -23.70
C VAL A 265 -0.45 -1.27 -23.28
N ILE A 266 -0.61 -2.55 -23.01
CA ILE A 266 -1.83 -3.10 -22.40
C ILE A 266 -1.54 -3.38 -20.94
N VAL A 267 -2.39 -2.84 -20.05
CA VAL A 267 -2.37 -3.15 -18.62
C VAL A 267 -3.60 -3.97 -18.27
N VAL A 268 -3.40 -5.14 -17.67
CA VAL A 268 -4.47 -6.07 -17.32
C VAL A 268 -4.78 -5.99 -15.83
N GLY A 269 -5.99 -5.55 -15.48
CA GLY A 269 -6.45 -5.48 -14.10
C GLY A 269 -7.31 -4.26 -13.82
N GLY A 270 -7.90 -4.17 -12.63
CA GLY A 270 -8.80 -3.07 -12.24
C GLY A 270 -8.54 -2.55 -10.82
N GLY A 271 -7.43 -2.92 -10.20
CA GLY A 271 -7.03 -2.43 -8.87
C GLY A 271 -6.12 -1.20 -8.92
N ASN A 272 -5.73 -0.70 -7.74
CA ASN A 272 -4.81 0.44 -7.63
C ASN A 272 -3.49 0.20 -8.36
N THR A 273 -2.94 -1.02 -8.27
CA THR A 273 -1.69 -1.39 -8.96
C THR A 273 -1.83 -1.30 -10.49
N ALA A 274 -3.01 -1.63 -11.04
CA ALA A 274 -3.29 -1.44 -12.46
C ALA A 274 -3.35 0.05 -12.83
N MET A 275 -4.00 0.88 -12.00
CA MET A 275 -4.00 2.34 -12.19
C MET A 275 -2.59 2.91 -12.14
N ASP A 276 -1.78 2.50 -11.18
CA ASP A 276 -0.39 2.90 -11.04
C ASP A 276 0.45 2.51 -12.27
N SER A 277 0.26 1.28 -12.76
CA SER A 277 0.98 0.79 -13.95
C SER A 277 0.59 1.54 -15.22
N CYS A 278 -0.71 1.76 -15.48
CA CYS A 278 -1.11 2.50 -16.67
C CYS A 278 -0.70 3.96 -16.63
N ARG A 279 -0.81 4.62 -15.49
CA ARG A 279 -0.39 6.02 -15.33
C ARG A 279 1.13 6.16 -15.46
N THR A 280 1.89 5.19 -14.96
CA THR A 280 3.35 5.12 -15.16
C THR A 280 3.70 4.96 -16.64
N ALA A 281 3.10 3.97 -17.34
CA ALA A 281 3.34 3.76 -18.76
C ALA A 281 2.98 4.99 -19.60
N LYS A 282 1.87 5.66 -19.28
CA LYS A 282 1.45 6.90 -19.95
C LYS A 282 2.48 8.02 -19.79
N ARG A 283 3.05 8.17 -18.58
CA ARG A 283 4.10 9.16 -18.30
C ARG A 283 5.41 8.85 -19.00
N LEU A 284 5.70 7.59 -19.25
CA LEU A 284 6.85 7.17 -20.06
C LEU A 284 6.62 7.38 -21.57
N GLY A 285 5.41 7.76 -21.99
CA GLY A 285 5.10 8.16 -23.37
C GLY A 285 4.30 7.13 -24.17
N ALA A 286 3.81 6.07 -23.54
CA ALA A 286 3.03 5.04 -24.21
C ALA A 286 1.59 5.47 -24.51
N ASP A 287 0.99 4.86 -25.53
CA ASP A 287 -0.45 4.77 -25.71
C ASP A 287 -0.96 3.57 -24.91
N VAL A 288 -1.81 3.83 -23.89
CA VAL A 288 -2.14 2.82 -22.87
C VAL A 288 -3.60 2.43 -22.93
N THR A 289 -3.85 1.13 -22.98
CA THR A 289 -5.18 0.53 -22.83
C THR A 289 -5.23 -0.32 -21.57
N LEU A 290 -6.14 0.03 -20.65
CA LEU A 290 -6.47 -0.80 -19.50
C LEU A 290 -7.50 -1.84 -19.90
N VAL A 291 -7.24 -3.11 -19.68
CA VAL A 291 -8.15 -4.23 -19.92
C VAL A 291 -8.68 -4.76 -18.60
N TYR A 292 -9.99 -4.80 -18.44
CA TYR A 292 -10.63 -5.29 -17.23
C TYR A 292 -11.84 -6.19 -17.51
N ARG A 293 -11.87 -7.36 -16.88
CA ARG A 293 -12.88 -8.40 -17.14
C ARG A 293 -14.30 -8.12 -16.66
N ARG A 294 -14.49 -7.12 -15.78
CA ARG A 294 -15.79 -6.65 -15.29
C ARG A 294 -16.09 -5.23 -15.79
N SER A 295 -17.20 -4.66 -15.36
CA SER A 295 -17.48 -3.26 -15.63
C SER A 295 -16.68 -2.33 -14.67
N GLU A 296 -16.69 -1.05 -14.98
CA GLU A 296 -16.01 -0.04 -14.16
C GLU A 296 -16.53 0.00 -12.72
N LYS A 297 -17.83 -0.27 -12.53
CA LYS A 297 -18.45 -0.28 -11.19
C LYS A 297 -17.85 -1.33 -10.25
N GLU A 298 -17.36 -2.42 -10.78
CA GLU A 298 -16.73 -3.50 -10.03
C GLU A 298 -15.22 -3.31 -9.83
N MET A 299 -14.64 -2.22 -10.31
CA MET A 299 -13.21 -1.92 -10.11
C MET A 299 -12.91 -1.72 -8.63
N PRO A 300 -11.93 -2.46 -8.06
CA PRO A 300 -11.54 -2.28 -6.66
C PRO A 300 -10.66 -1.04 -6.43
N ALA A 301 -10.14 -0.41 -7.48
CA ALA A 301 -9.33 0.79 -7.41
C ALA A 301 -10.06 1.95 -6.70
N ARG A 302 -9.32 2.91 -6.16
CA ARG A 302 -9.85 4.16 -5.64
C ARG A 302 -10.53 4.95 -6.77
N LEU A 303 -11.65 5.58 -6.46
CA LEU A 303 -12.40 6.39 -7.44
C LEU A 303 -11.56 7.54 -7.99
N GLU A 304 -10.77 8.18 -7.14
CA GLU A 304 -9.85 9.25 -7.53
C GLU A 304 -8.80 8.77 -8.53
N GLU A 305 -8.22 7.58 -8.33
CA GLU A 305 -7.21 7.02 -9.23
C GLU A 305 -7.80 6.63 -10.60
N VAL A 306 -9.02 6.09 -10.61
CA VAL A 306 -9.74 5.84 -11.87
C VAL A 306 -10.02 7.14 -12.62
N LYS A 307 -10.43 8.18 -11.91
CA LYS A 307 -10.67 9.51 -12.47
C LYS A 307 -9.39 10.08 -13.08
N HIS A 308 -8.29 10.10 -12.33
CA HIS A 308 -7.00 10.58 -12.81
C HIS A 308 -6.51 9.80 -14.05
N ALA A 309 -6.66 8.48 -14.05
CA ALA A 309 -6.26 7.65 -15.20
C ALA A 309 -7.04 8.06 -16.48
N LYS A 310 -8.33 8.36 -16.36
CA LYS A 310 -9.14 8.86 -17.49
C LYS A 310 -8.74 10.25 -17.94
N GLU A 311 -8.51 11.15 -17.00
CA GLU A 311 -8.07 12.54 -17.29
C GLU A 311 -6.70 12.55 -18.00
N GLU A 312 -5.84 11.57 -17.69
CA GLU A 312 -4.55 11.38 -18.36
C GLU A 312 -4.67 10.71 -19.75
N GLY A 313 -5.88 10.36 -20.19
CA GLY A 313 -6.15 9.83 -21.53
C GLY A 313 -5.84 8.34 -21.67
N ILE A 314 -5.93 7.56 -20.59
CA ILE A 314 -5.86 6.11 -20.64
C ILE A 314 -7.18 5.55 -21.18
N ARG A 315 -7.10 4.68 -22.16
CA ARG A 315 -8.26 3.99 -22.72
C ARG A 315 -8.71 2.86 -21.82
N PHE A 316 -9.98 2.84 -21.40
CA PHE A 316 -10.57 1.78 -20.61
C PHE A 316 -11.34 0.81 -21.49
N LEU A 317 -10.91 -0.44 -21.55
CA LEU A 317 -11.58 -1.54 -22.22
C LEU A 317 -12.09 -2.52 -21.17
N THR A 318 -13.27 -2.24 -20.66
CA THR A 318 -13.97 -3.09 -19.68
C THR A 318 -14.71 -4.24 -20.36
N LEU A 319 -15.13 -5.25 -19.59
CA LEU A 319 -15.79 -6.46 -20.09
C LEU A 319 -14.94 -7.21 -21.13
N HIS A 320 -13.61 -7.20 -20.92
CA HIS A 320 -12.68 -7.96 -21.73
C HIS A 320 -11.65 -8.67 -20.85
N ASN A 321 -11.30 -9.89 -21.19
CA ASN A 321 -10.33 -10.69 -20.45
C ASN A 321 -9.31 -11.31 -21.40
N PRO A 322 -8.01 -11.19 -21.13
CA PRO A 322 -7.00 -11.84 -21.95
C PRO A 322 -7.21 -13.36 -22.01
N LYS A 323 -7.16 -13.91 -23.22
CA LYS A 323 -7.23 -15.34 -23.52
C LYS A 323 -5.88 -15.91 -23.87
N GLU A 324 -5.12 -15.19 -24.70
CA GLU A 324 -3.74 -15.53 -25.07
C GLU A 324 -3.01 -14.28 -25.57
N TYR A 325 -1.69 -14.28 -25.44
CA TYR A 325 -0.81 -13.29 -26.05
C TYR A 325 -0.21 -13.87 -27.34
N THR A 326 0.03 -13.02 -28.32
CA THR A 326 0.71 -13.37 -29.58
C THR A 326 2.09 -12.71 -29.64
N ALA A 327 3.03 -13.31 -30.36
CA ALA A 327 4.38 -12.81 -30.50
C ALA A 327 4.87 -12.78 -31.94
N ASP A 328 5.91 -12.03 -32.20
CA ASP A 328 6.69 -12.08 -33.43
C ASP A 328 7.65 -13.28 -33.44
N GLU A 329 8.41 -13.44 -34.54
CA GLU A 329 9.39 -14.53 -34.72
C GLU A 329 10.52 -14.49 -33.67
N ALA A 330 10.77 -13.33 -33.06
CA ALA A 330 11.77 -13.16 -32.00
C ALA A 330 11.22 -13.44 -30.61
N GLY A 331 9.95 -13.85 -30.48
CA GLY A 331 9.29 -14.11 -29.21
C GLY A 331 8.88 -12.85 -28.45
N ARG A 332 8.82 -11.69 -29.10
CA ARG A 332 8.35 -10.43 -28.49
C ARG A 332 6.85 -10.31 -28.67
N VAL A 333 6.13 -9.94 -27.60
CA VAL A 333 4.68 -9.73 -27.67
C VAL A 333 4.34 -8.70 -28.75
N ASN A 334 3.38 -9.03 -29.60
CA ASN A 334 2.87 -8.17 -30.67
C ASN A 334 1.35 -8.00 -30.65
N GLY A 335 0.66 -8.69 -29.73
CA GLY A 335 -0.79 -8.57 -29.58
C GLY A 335 -1.37 -9.43 -28.48
N VAL A 336 -2.64 -9.22 -28.22
CA VAL A 336 -3.46 -9.99 -27.28
C VAL A 336 -4.81 -10.34 -27.90
N ILE A 337 -5.25 -11.56 -27.70
CA ILE A 337 -6.62 -12.00 -28.00
C ILE A 337 -7.40 -11.92 -26.70
N LEU A 338 -8.51 -11.20 -26.71
CA LEU A 338 -9.37 -10.93 -25.57
C LEU A 338 -10.71 -11.64 -25.77
N ASP A 339 -11.18 -12.36 -24.76
CA ASP A 339 -12.56 -12.78 -24.66
C ASP A 339 -13.44 -11.56 -24.32
N VAL A 340 -14.57 -11.41 -25.02
CA VAL A 340 -15.63 -10.45 -24.65
C VAL A 340 -16.45 -11.06 -23.52
N MET A 341 -16.67 -10.27 -22.45
CA MET A 341 -17.32 -10.75 -21.23
C MET A 341 -18.70 -10.14 -21.04
N ALA A 342 -19.60 -10.90 -20.42
CA ALA A 342 -20.85 -10.43 -19.86
C ALA A 342 -20.81 -10.54 -18.33
N LEU A 343 -21.68 -9.80 -17.64
CA LEU A 343 -21.78 -9.86 -16.19
C LEU A 343 -22.95 -10.75 -15.78
N GLY A 344 -22.65 -11.87 -15.14
CA GLY A 344 -23.60 -12.79 -14.51
C GLY A 344 -23.99 -12.34 -13.09
N GLU A 345 -24.36 -13.30 -12.25
CA GLU A 345 -24.76 -13.08 -10.86
C GLU A 345 -23.59 -12.62 -9.96
N PRO A 346 -23.88 -11.93 -8.86
CA PRO A 346 -22.86 -11.51 -7.90
C PRO A 346 -22.10 -12.69 -7.29
N ASP A 347 -20.79 -12.54 -7.09
CA ASP A 347 -19.95 -13.48 -6.35
C ASP A 347 -20.07 -13.25 -4.82
N SER A 348 -19.33 -14.03 -4.02
CA SER A 348 -19.30 -13.90 -2.55
C SER A 348 -18.81 -12.52 -2.04
N SER A 349 -18.18 -11.72 -2.89
CA SER A 349 -17.77 -10.34 -2.60
C SER A 349 -18.82 -9.30 -3.01
N GLY A 350 -19.97 -9.72 -3.52
CA GLY A 350 -21.04 -8.86 -4.03
C GLY A 350 -20.77 -8.30 -5.44
N ARG A 351 -19.66 -8.65 -6.08
CA ARG A 351 -19.33 -8.22 -7.44
C ARG A 351 -19.84 -9.21 -8.46
N ARG A 352 -20.41 -8.72 -9.55
CA ARG A 352 -20.94 -9.57 -10.62
C ARG A 352 -19.85 -10.40 -11.28
N ARG A 353 -20.12 -11.69 -11.52
CA ARG A 353 -19.15 -12.62 -12.13
C ARG A 353 -18.97 -12.29 -13.61
N PRO A 354 -17.72 -12.25 -14.12
CA PRO A 354 -17.49 -12.17 -15.55
C PRO A 354 -17.66 -13.53 -16.20
N GLU A 355 -18.46 -13.60 -17.27
CA GLU A 355 -18.74 -14.80 -18.05
C GLU A 355 -18.40 -14.52 -19.51
N THR A 356 -17.78 -15.47 -20.22
CA THR A 356 -17.44 -15.28 -21.63
C THR A 356 -18.69 -15.33 -22.50
N THR A 357 -18.76 -14.43 -23.47
CA THR A 357 -19.82 -14.46 -24.51
C THR A 357 -19.50 -15.44 -25.65
N GLY A 358 -18.26 -15.93 -25.73
CA GLY A 358 -17.72 -16.70 -26.84
C GLY A 358 -17.14 -15.86 -27.97
N GLU A 359 -17.35 -14.54 -27.95
CA GLU A 359 -16.75 -13.62 -28.91
C GLU A 359 -15.32 -13.24 -28.48
N THR A 360 -14.45 -12.97 -29.46
CA THR A 360 -13.08 -12.55 -29.22
C THR A 360 -12.72 -11.30 -30.02
N VAL A 361 -11.81 -10.50 -29.46
CA VAL A 361 -11.26 -9.30 -30.11
C VAL A 361 -9.72 -9.36 -30.03
N LYS A 362 -9.05 -8.99 -31.09
CA LYS A 362 -7.58 -8.87 -31.13
C LYS A 362 -7.18 -7.40 -31.00
N LEU A 363 -6.22 -7.13 -30.12
CA LEU A 363 -5.56 -5.85 -30.00
C LEU A 363 -4.05 -6.01 -30.27
N GLU A 364 -3.47 -5.04 -30.96
CA GLU A 364 -2.01 -4.93 -31.11
C GLU A 364 -1.40 -4.28 -29.88
N CYS A 365 -0.29 -4.80 -29.43
CA CYS A 365 0.54 -4.19 -28.37
C CYS A 365 1.99 -4.65 -28.53
N ASP A 366 2.92 -3.92 -27.95
CA ASP A 366 4.34 -4.23 -27.90
C ASP A 366 4.84 -4.41 -26.45
N GLN A 367 3.93 -4.22 -25.48
CA GLN A 367 4.18 -4.50 -24.06
C GLN A 367 2.87 -4.83 -23.35
N VAL A 368 2.94 -5.75 -22.41
CA VAL A 368 1.83 -6.11 -21.51
C VAL A 368 2.30 -6.06 -20.06
N VAL A 369 1.50 -5.39 -19.21
CA VAL A 369 1.71 -5.35 -17.76
C VAL A 369 0.55 -6.05 -17.07
N VAL A 370 0.83 -7.17 -16.40
CA VAL A 370 -0.18 -8.00 -15.73
C VAL A 370 -0.34 -7.56 -14.28
N ALA A 371 -1.51 -7.01 -13.92
CA ALA A 371 -1.83 -6.46 -12.60
C ALA A 371 -3.04 -7.17 -11.96
N VAL A 372 -3.01 -8.51 -11.93
CA VAL A 372 -4.13 -9.36 -11.45
C VAL A 372 -3.99 -9.80 -9.99
N GLY A 373 -3.21 -9.05 -9.23
CA GLY A 373 -2.98 -9.25 -7.82
C GLY A 373 -1.66 -9.93 -7.50
N VAL A 374 -1.43 -10.09 -6.20
CA VAL A 374 -0.20 -10.63 -5.63
C VAL A 374 -0.53 -11.73 -4.62
N SER A 375 0.47 -12.51 -4.27
CA SER A 375 0.41 -13.54 -3.23
C SER A 375 1.59 -13.40 -2.28
N PRO A 376 1.47 -13.81 -1.01
CA PRO A 376 2.56 -13.87 -0.06
C PRO A 376 3.73 -14.71 -0.57
N ASN A 377 4.95 -14.22 -0.36
CA ASN A 377 6.14 -15.00 -0.62
C ASN A 377 6.28 -16.06 0.47
N PRO A 378 6.33 -17.36 0.14
CA PRO A 378 6.39 -18.44 1.12
C PRO A 378 7.74 -18.57 1.84
N LEU A 379 8.76 -17.79 1.45
CA LEU A 379 10.12 -17.93 1.96
C LEU A 379 10.19 -17.79 3.49
N VAL A 380 9.68 -16.70 4.03
CA VAL A 380 9.67 -16.45 5.48
C VAL A 380 8.74 -17.44 6.19
N PRO A 381 7.44 -17.58 5.80
CA PRO A 381 6.54 -18.50 6.47
C PRO A 381 7.05 -19.95 6.52
N LYS A 382 7.59 -20.46 5.41
CA LYS A 382 8.12 -21.84 5.35
C LYS A 382 9.43 -22.05 6.09
N SER A 383 10.16 -21.00 6.42
CA SER A 383 11.39 -21.09 7.24
C SER A 383 11.11 -21.21 8.74
N ILE A 384 9.86 -21.08 9.17
CA ILE A 384 9.44 -21.11 10.56
C ILE A 384 8.75 -22.44 10.84
N GLU A 385 9.43 -23.32 11.57
CA GLU A 385 8.89 -24.63 11.93
C GLU A 385 7.68 -24.48 12.86
N GLY A 386 6.61 -25.25 12.60
CA GLY A 386 5.38 -25.25 13.40
C GLY A 386 4.47 -24.04 13.17
N LEU A 387 4.75 -23.20 12.17
CA LEU A 387 3.88 -22.09 11.79
C LEU A 387 2.69 -22.60 10.97
N GLU A 388 1.48 -22.28 11.41
CA GLU A 388 0.27 -22.61 10.66
C GLU A 388 0.07 -21.65 9.48
N LEU A 389 -0.13 -22.23 8.29
CA LEU A 389 -0.33 -21.48 7.05
C LEU A 389 -1.72 -21.74 6.48
N GLY A 390 -2.36 -20.66 6.03
CA GLY A 390 -3.62 -20.69 5.30
C GLY A 390 -3.44 -20.87 3.80
N ARG A 391 -4.52 -20.64 3.07
CA ARG A 391 -4.48 -20.64 1.62
C ARG A 391 -3.47 -19.61 1.10
N LYS A 392 -2.77 -19.98 0.01
CA LYS A 392 -1.76 -19.13 -0.64
C LYS A 392 -0.60 -18.72 0.27
N ASN A 393 -0.24 -19.56 1.24
CA ASN A 393 0.85 -19.33 2.18
C ASN A 393 0.69 -18.09 3.08
N THR A 394 -0.52 -17.63 3.34
CA THR A 394 -0.77 -16.60 4.37
C THR A 394 -0.51 -17.18 5.75
N ILE A 395 0.01 -16.35 6.67
CA ILE A 395 0.17 -16.76 8.08
C ILE A 395 -1.20 -16.68 8.75
N VAL A 396 -1.58 -17.77 9.44
CA VAL A 396 -2.81 -17.81 10.25
C VAL A 396 -2.52 -17.12 11.58
N VAL A 397 -3.37 -16.19 11.96
CA VAL A 397 -3.29 -15.45 13.22
C VAL A 397 -4.64 -15.37 13.91
N ASP A 398 -4.63 -15.20 15.23
CA ASP A 398 -5.82 -14.93 16.02
C ASP A 398 -6.25 -13.43 15.93
N GLU A 399 -7.29 -13.06 16.69
CA GLU A 399 -7.77 -11.67 16.75
C GLU A 399 -6.73 -10.69 17.30
N GLN A 400 -5.73 -11.19 18.03
CA GLN A 400 -4.62 -10.43 18.61
C GLN A 400 -3.40 -10.34 17.68
N MET A 401 -3.50 -10.85 16.46
CA MET A 401 -2.41 -10.96 15.48
C MET A 401 -1.30 -11.92 15.88
N ARG A 402 -1.55 -12.84 16.82
CA ARG A 402 -0.61 -13.87 17.25
C ARG A 402 -0.76 -15.12 16.38
N SER A 403 0.36 -15.68 15.94
CA SER A 403 0.40 -16.92 15.16
C SER A 403 0.28 -18.17 16.03
N SER A 404 0.35 -19.35 15.42
CA SER A 404 0.48 -20.63 16.14
C SER A 404 1.77 -20.73 16.98
N ARG A 405 2.75 -19.83 16.77
CA ARG A 405 3.99 -19.69 17.56
C ARG A 405 3.83 -18.50 18.51
N PRO A 406 3.86 -18.70 19.85
CA PRO A 406 3.54 -17.65 20.84
C PRO A 406 4.42 -16.40 20.75
N GLU A 407 5.66 -16.55 20.33
CA GLU A 407 6.64 -15.47 20.18
C GLU A 407 6.54 -14.74 18.83
N ILE A 408 5.70 -15.24 17.90
CA ILE A 408 5.58 -14.72 16.54
C ILE A 408 4.19 -14.13 16.31
N TYR A 409 4.18 -12.86 15.96
CA TYR A 409 3.02 -12.12 15.51
C TYR A 409 3.15 -11.81 14.01
N ALA A 410 2.05 -11.61 13.33
CA ALA A 410 2.09 -11.25 11.91
C ALA A 410 0.94 -10.30 11.56
N GLY A 411 1.12 -9.49 10.50
CA GLY A 411 0.09 -8.58 10.02
C GLY A 411 0.39 -8.02 8.64
N GLY A 412 -0.62 -7.36 8.06
CA GLY A 412 -0.58 -6.87 6.68
C GLY A 412 -0.81 -7.96 5.65
N ASP A 413 -0.25 -7.79 4.46
CA ASP A 413 -0.56 -8.66 3.32
C ASP A 413 -0.10 -10.10 3.49
N ILE A 414 0.90 -10.37 4.33
CA ILE A 414 1.31 -11.74 4.67
C ILE A 414 0.19 -12.54 5.37
N VAL A 415 -0.73 -11.84 6.03
CA VAL A 415 -1.92 -12.43 6.69
C VAL A 415 -3.14 -12.32 5.79
N ARG A 416 -3.36 -11.15 5.17
CA ARG A 416 -4.58 -10.83 4.42
C ARG A 416 -4.55 -11.24 2.96
N GLY A 417 -3.36 -11.50 2.40
CA GLY A 417 -3.17 -11.83 0.99
C GLY A 417 -3.19 -10.64 0.03
N GLY A 418 -3.49 -9.46 0.53
CA GLY A 418 -3.53 -8.18 -0.17
C GLY A 418 -4.52 -7.24 0.52
N ALA A 419 -4.06 -6.07 0.93
CA ALA A 419 -4.85 -5.09 1.67
C ALA A 419 -4.47 -3.65 1.29
N THR A 420 -4.92 -2.70 2.08
CA THR A 420 -4.50 -1.30 1.98
C THR A 420 -3.39 -0.99 2.98
N VAL A 421 -2.66 0.08 2.72
CA VAL A 421 -1.61 0.58 3.62
C VAL A 421 -2.13 0.70 5.06
N ILE A 422 -3.27 1.34 5.25
CA ILE A 422 -3.82 1.61 6.59
C ILE A 422 -4.36 0.34 7.29
N LEU A 423 -4.87 -0.64 6.55
CA LEU A 423 -5.26 -1.94 7.15
C LEU A 423 -4.02 -2.70 7.64
N ALA A 424 -2.95 -2.69 6.85
CA ALA A 424 -1.69 -3.28 7.27
C ALA A 424 -1.11 -2.58 8.52
N MET A 425 -1.19 -1.25 8.57
CA MET A 425 -0.81 -0.46 9.75
C MET A 425 -1.66 -0.82 10.98
N GLY A 426 -2.97 -0.99 10.81
CA GLY A 426 -3.88 -1.42 11.88
C GLY A 426 -3.52 -2.77 12.47
N ASP A 427 -3.11 -3.73 11.62
CA ASP A 427 -2.61 -5.03 12.08
C ASP A 427 -1.32 -4.88 12.89
N GLY A 428 -0.37 -4.07 12.39
CA GLY A 428 0.88 -3.77 13.09
C GLY A 428 0.65 -3.17 14.49
N ARG A 429 -0.27 -2.21 14.60
CA ARG A 429 -0.65 -1.61 15.89
C ARG A 429 -1.26 -2.62 16.86
N ARG A 430 -2.19 -3.47 16.36
CA ARG A 430 -2.83 -4.50 17.17
C ARG A 430 -1.80 -5.52 17.66
N ALA A 431 -0.92 -5.98 16.79
CA ALA A 431 0.18 -6.86 17.14
C ALA A 431 1.11 -6.23 18.19
N ALA A 432 1.49 -4.96 18.02
CA ALA A 432 2.34 -4.24 18.96
C ALA A 432 1.72 -4.15 20.35
N ALA A 433 0.44 -3.78 20.45
CA ALA A 433 -0.26 -3.69 21.73
C ALA A 433 -0.30 -5.04 22.46
N ASN A 434 -0.61 -6.12 21.74
CA ASN A 434 -0.72 -7.45 22.33
C ASN A 434 0.66 -8.06 22.66
N MET A 435 1.67 -7.91 21.80
CA MET A 435 3.04 -8.36 22.08
C MET A 435 3.63 -7.60 23.27
N ALA A 436 3.45 -6.29 23.34
CA ALA A 436 3.92 -5.50 24.47
C ALA A 436 3.28 -5.95 25.79
N GLY A 437 1.96 -6.18 25.81
CA GLY A 437 1.27 -6.73 26.98
C GLY A 437 1.82 -8.09 27.40
N GLN A 438 2.14 -8.97 26.46
CA GLN A 438 2.74 -10.29 26.74
C GLN A 438 4.17 -10.19 27.27
N LEU A 439 4.98 -9.27 26.74
CA LEU A 439 6.41 -9.20 27.11
C LEU A 439 6.67 -8.38 28.38
N LEU A 440 5.73 -7.54 28.80
CA LEU A 440 5.84 -6.73 30.02
C LEU A 440 5.13 -7.35 31.22
N SER A 441 4.32 -8.42 31.02
CA SER A 441 3.70 -9.22 32.09
C SER A 441 4.70 -10.22 32.68
#